data_7afdea20236b2d3b16d23e9b054df95e
#
_entry.id   7afdea20236b2d3b16d23e9b054df95e
#
_cell.length_a   1.000
_cell.length_b   1.000
_cell.length_c   1.000
_cell.angle_alpha   90.00
_cell.angle_beta   90.00
_cell.angle_gamma   90.00
#
_symmetry.space_group_name_H-M   'P 1'
#
loop_
_entity.id
_entity.type
_entity.pdbx_description
1 polymer ?
#
loop_
_entity_poly.entity_id
_entity_poly.type
_entity_poly.pdbx_seq_one_letter_code
_entity_poly.pdbx_strand_id
1 'polypeptide(L)'
;MRLQRNRRAAGVITSALALSLILGACGSEDGGDSEGTEAEAEEGAGDDGSEDMADDSADTEAAGGEASGTITLGFIPSWTDGLSTAYLLEHLLTEEGYDVEMQTLTEAALLYSAVANGDVDMYPSAWPEATHADYMEEYGDRIEDLGSYYDNAKLTFAVPTYSDIESIADLPDHVDELGGEIIGIEPGAGLTRTTKESVMPAYGLDDFTLVESSTTAMLAQLKDATDNEEPIVVTLWKPFWANSAFPVKDLEDPEGALGEPEALHFLATEGFSEEFPQAAEIIGSIKLNDEQYGALEDMVVNEFGEGNEAEAIDAWLEEFPDVIPAS
;
A
#
# COMPACT_ATOMS: atom_id res chain seq x y z
N MET A 1 32.07 -11.39 -56.26
CA MET A 1 32.56 -12.57 -55.54
C MET A 1 31.52 -12.86 -54.46
N ARG A 2 30.53 -13.56 -54.80
CA ARG A 2 30.02 -14.92 -54.59
C ARG A 2 30.36 -15.53 -53.21
N LEU A 3 29.21 -15.78 -52.45
CA LEU A 3 28.87 -16.99 -51.65
C LEU A 3 29.37 -16.93 -50.18
N GLN A 4 28.57 -17.27 -49.16
CA GLN A 4 27.68 -18.43 -48.99
C GLN A 4 26.66 -18.25 -47.90
N ARG A 5 25.41 -18.69 -48.18
CA ARG A 5 24.34 -19.01 -47.24
C ARG A 5 24.70 -20.25 -46.41
N ASN A 6 24.49 -20.23 -45.11
CA ASN A 6 24.33 -21.45 -44.33
C ASN A 6 23.02 -21.44 -43.57
N ARG A 7 22.06 -22.24 -44.04
CA ARG A 7 20.87 -22.71 -43.36
C ARG A 7 21.23 -23.88 -42.46
N ARG A 8 20.81 -23.88 -41.20
CA ARG A 8 20.58 -25.11 -40.39
C ARG A 8 19.33 -24.83 -39.60
N ALA A 9 18.22 -25.37 -39.94
CA ALA A 9 17.60 -26.66 -39.70
C ALA A 9 17.02 -26.80 -38.28
N ALA A 10 15.70 -26.94 -38.25
CA ALA A 10 14.75 -27.12 -37.18
C ALA A 10 15.09 -28.30 -36.22
N GLY A 11 14.67 -28.16 -34.99
CA GLY A 11 14.50 -29.26 -34.05
C GLY A 11 13.25 -29.00 -33.20
N VAL A 12 12.14 -29.66 -33.63
CA VAL A 12 10.90 -29.78 -32.88
C VAL A 12 11.09 -30.87 -31.84
N ILE A 13 10.93 -30.56 -30.56
CA ILE A 13 10.79 -31.56 -29.50
C ILE A 13 9.40 -31.42 -28.91
N THR A 14 8.58 -32.38 -29.26
CA THR A 14 7.24 -32.62 -28.70
C THR A 14 7.40 -33.47 -27.45
N SER A 15 7.05 -32.94 -26.29
CA SER A 15 6.93 -33.73 -25.06
C SER A 15 5.46 -33.79 -24.65
N ALA A 16 4.89 -34.98 -24.75
CA ALA A 16 3.55 -35.32 -24.30
C ALA A 16 3.60 -35.51 -22.75
N LEU A 17 2.72 -34.81 -22.04
CA LEU A 17 2.41 -35.07 -20.65
C LEU A 17 1.18 -35.95 -20.56
N ALA A 18 1.34 -37.11 -19.95
CA ALA A 18 0.28 -38.03 -19.62
C ALA A 18 -0.44 -37.62 -18.32
N LEU A 19 -1.74 -37.50 -18.42
CA LEU A 19 -2.70 -37.24 -17.34
C LEU A 19 -2.99 -38.58 -16.63
N SER A 20 -2.72 -38.66 -15.31
CA SER A 20 -3.15 -39.78 -14.48
C SER A 20 -4.23 -39.34 -13.52
N LEU A 21 -5.46 -39.69 -13.82
CA LEU A 21 -6.62 -39.65 -12.94
C LEU A 21 -6.61 -40.90 -12.06
N ILE A 22 -6.65 -40.70 -10.72
CA ILE A 22 -7.01 -41.77 -9.79
C ILE A 22 -8.30 -41.35 -9.10
N LEU A 23 -9.38 -42.00 -9.50
CA LEU A 23 -10.63 -42.10 -8.76
C LEU A 23 -10.48 -43.24 -7.73
N GLY A 24 -10.77 -42.95 -6.50
CA GLY A 24 -10.99 -43.95 -5.47
C GLY A 24 -12.26 -43.60 -4.72
N ALA A 25 -13.29 -44.40 -4.95
CA ALA A 25 -14.61 -44.29 -4.33
C ALA A 25 -14.83 -45.41 -3.34
N CYS A 26 -15.70 -45.13 -2.35
CA CYS A 26 -16.60 -46.01 -1.60
C CYS A 26 -16.06 -46.84 -0.40
N GLY A 27 -16.84 -46.70 0.67
CA GLY A 27 -17.14 -47.74 1.63
C GLY A 27 -17.65 -47.24 2.96
N SER A 28 -18.90 -47.17 3.08
CA SER A 28 -19.99 -47.38 4.03
C SER A 28 -19.68 -47.97 5.41
N GLU A 29 -20.42 -47.37 6.38
CA GLU A 29 -21.22 -47.94 7.48
C GLU A 29 -20.53 -48.86 8.53
N ASP A 30 -20.65 -48.57 9.79
CA ASP A 30 -21.67 -49.08 10.70
C ASP A 30 -21.43 -48.64 12.16
N GLY A 31 -22.48 -48.45 12.88
CA GLY A 31 -22.86 -48.03 14.16
C GLY A 31 -22.23 -48.69 15.38
N GLY A 32 -22.46 -48.04 16.50
CA GLY A 32 -22.16 -48.59 17.85
C GLY A 32 -22.49 -47.57 18.93
N ASP A 33 -23.70 -47.62 19.44
CA ASP A 33 -24.16 -47.08 20.70
C ASP A 33 -23.30 -47.57 21.89
N SER A 34 -23.15 -46.74 22.91
CA SER A 34 -23.21 -47.09 24.34
C SER A 34 -23.14 -45.86 25.24
N GLU A 35 -24.27 -45.45 25.75
CA GLU A 35 -24.65 -45.21 27.16
C GLU A 35 -23.53 -44.97 28.17
N GLY A 36 -23.48 -43.79 28.82
CA GLY A 36 -24.14 -43.43 30.03
C GLY A 36 -23.39 -43.82 31.30
N THR A 37 -22.95 -42.82 32.06
CA THR A 37 -22.99 -42.92 33.54
C THR A 37 -22.89 -41.53 34.17
N GLU A 38 -23.93 -41.13 34.86
CA GLU A 38 -23.98 -40.08 35.89
C GLU A 38 -23.29 -40.58 37.16
N ALA A 39 -22.75 -39.66 37.95
CA ALA A 39 -22.74 -39.63 39.42
C ALA A 39 -21.92 -38.43 39.86
N GLU A 40 -22.49 -37.49 40.42
CA GLU A 40 -22.97 -37.15 41.76
C GLU A 40 -21.98 -36.29 42.55
N ALA A 41 -22.58 -35.23 43.13
CA ALA A 41 -22.04 -34.18 43.94
C ALA A 41 -21.46 -34.66 45.30
N GLU A 42 -20.52 -33.88 45.84
CA GLU A 42 -20.47 -33.70 47.31
C GLU A 42 -20.12 -32.24 47.65
N GLU A 43 -20.98 -31.68 48.49
CA GLU A 43 -20.82 -30.42 49.19
C GLU A 43 -19.84 -30.56 50.33
N GLY A 44 -19.09 -29.50 50.63
CA GLY A 44 -18.33 -29.35 51.85
C GLY A 44 -18.22 -27.88 52.24
N ALA A 45 -19.07 -27.52 53.22
CA ALA A 45 -19.15 -26.21 53.84
C ALA A 45 -18.17 -26.01 54.99
N GLY A 46 -17.85 -24.71 55.22
CA GLY A 46 -17.37 -24.19 56.53
C GLY A 46 -15.93 -23.69 56.45
N ASP A 47 -15.53 -22.52 56.79
CA ASP A 47 -15.75 -21.79 58.03
C ASP A 47 -15.21 -20.39 57.98
N ASP A 48 -15.83 -19.52 58.67
CA ASP A 48 -15.69 -18.16 59.12
C ASP A 48 -14.25 -17.71 59.56
N GLY A 49 -13.87 -16.44 59.32
CA GLY A 49 -12.67 -15.83 59.87
C GLY A 49 -12.45 -14.39 59.44
N SER A 50 -12.97 -13.48 60.22
CA SER A 50 -12.96 -12.03 60.26
C SER A 50 -11.64 -11.32 60.04
N GLU A 51 -11.76 -10.13 59.38
CA GLU A 51 -11.15 -8.82 59.70
C GLU A 51 -9.62 -8.70 59.74
N ASP A 52 -9.08 -7.92 58.76
CA ASP A 52 -8.26 -6.75 59.12
C ASP A 52 -8.24 -5.71 57.96
N MET A 53 -8.61 -4.48 58.32
CA MET A 53 -8.52 -3.33 57.43
C MET A 53 -7.08 -2.85 57.45
N ALA A 54 -6.40 -2.95 56.34
CA ALA A 54 -5.23 -2.13 56.04
C ALA A 54 -5.53 -1.27 54.84
N ASP A 55 -5.66 0.01 55.08
CA ASP A 55 -5.55 1.11 54.17
C ASP A 55 -4.18 1.03 53.47
N ASP A 56 -4.15 0.57 52.25
CA ASP A 56 -2.99 0.68 51.38
C ASP A 56 -3.36 1.60 50.21
N SER A 57 -2.83 2.82 50.34
CA SER A 57 -2.83 3.83 49.29
C SER A 57 -2.12 3.24 48.10
N ALA A 58 -2.90 2.73 47.13
CA ALA A 58 -2.36 2.34 45.85
C ALA A 58 -1.77 3.56 45.16
N ASP A 59 -0.45 3.70 45.30
CA ASP A 59 0.39 4.40 44.36
C ASP A 59 0.07 3.78 42.97
N THR A 60 -0.62 4.55 42.15
CA THR A 60 -0.79 4.19 40.74
C THR A 60 0.54 4.52 40.08
N GLU A 61 1.51 3.61 40.23
CA GLU A 61 2.60 3.55 39.28
C GLU A 61 1.96 3.30 37.90
N ALA A 62 2.10 4.28 37.02
CA ALA A 62 1.90 4.08 35.61
C ALA A 62 2.82 2.93 35.21
N ALA A 63 2.25 1.75 35.07
CA ALA A 63 2.92 0.61 34.49
C ALA A 63 3.20 1.00 33.02
N GLY A 64 4.44 1.44 32.75
CA GLY A 64 5.01 1.33 31.43
C GLY A 64 5.12 -0.17 31.14
N GLY A 65 4.07 -0.75 30.58
CA GLY A 65 4.13 -2.10 30.02
C GLY A 65 5.09 -2.05 28.86
N GLU A 66 6.02 -2.99 28.80
CA GLU A 66 6.83 -3.19 27.59
C GLU A 66 5.85 -3.38 26.41
N ALA A 67 6.10 -2.69 25.28
CA ALA A 67 5.34 -2.86 24.06
C ALA A 67 5.38 -4.34 23.66
N SER A 68 4.22 -4.90 23.34
CA SER A 68 4.13 -6.32 22.98
C SER A 68 2.88 -6.58 22.14
N GLY A 69 2.97 -7.54 21.25
CA GLY A 69 1.93 -7.95 20.32
C GLY A 69 2.44 -7.99 18.91
N THR A 70 1.62 -8.53 18.02
CA THR A 70 1.91 -8.54 16.59
C THR A 70 1.08 -7.44 15.93
N ILE A 71 1.70 -6.65 15.06
CA ILE A 71 1.05 -5.62 14.26
C ILE A 71 1.29 -5.95 12.78
N THR A 72 0.21 -6.11 12.01
CA THR A 72 0.27 -6.42 10.58
C THR A 72 0.09 -5.16 9.75
N LEU A 73 1.10 -4.81 8.95
CA LEU A 73 1.07 -3.68 8.03
C LEU A 73 0.70 -4.14 6.62
N GLY A 74 -0.42 -3.63 6.08
CA GLY A 74 -0.86 -3.93 4.72
C GLY A 74 -0.45 -2.83 3.76
N PHE A 75 0.14 -3.19 2.61
CA PHE A 75 0.56 -2.21 1.60
C PHE A 75 0.60 -2.81 0.20
N ILE A 76 0.67 -1.93 -0.82
CA ILE A 76 0.82 -2.31 -2.23
C ILE A 76 2.26 -1.99 -2.64
N PRO A 77 3.11 -3.00 -2.93
CA PRO A 77 4.54 -2.77 -3.17
C PRO A 77 4.88 -1.84 -4.33
N SER A 78 4.02 -1.76 -5.35
CA SER A 78 4.22 -0.85 -6.49
C SER A 78 3.87 0.61 -6.18
N TRP A 79 3.19 0.87 -5.06
CA TRP A 79 2.90 2.19 -4.53
C TRP A 79 3.95 2.51 -3.46
N THR A 80 5.03 3.15 -3.91
CA THR A 80 6.23 3.29 -3.10
C THR A 80 6.11 4.26 -1.93
N ASP A 81 5.11 5.14 -1.97
CA ASP A 81 4.68 5.91 -0.82
C ASP A 81 4.28 5.00 0.35
N GLY A 82 3.42 4.01 0.09
CA GLY A 82 3.01 3.00 1.07
C GLY A 82 4.11 2.00 1.41
N LEU A 83 4.92 1.60 0.44
CA LEU A 83 6.07 0.72 0.66
C LEU A 83 7.06 1.34 1.64
N SER A 84 7.49 2.57 1.36
CA SER A 84 8.53 3.24 2.14
C SER A 84 8.07 3.55 3.57
N THR A 85 6.81 3.98 3.73
CA THR A 85 6.22 4.21 5.06
C THR A 85 5.97 2.91 5.82
N ALA A 86 5.63 1.79 5.14
CA ALA A 86 5.50 0.49 5.80
C ALA A 86 6.83 0.04 6.41
N TYR A 87 7.94 0.14 5.69
CA TYR A 87 9.26 -0.19 6.23
C TYR A 87 9.73 0.77 7.34
N LEU A 88 9.39 2.06 7.22
CA LEU A 88 9.64 3.00 8.32
C LEU A 88 8.90 2.58 9.60
N LEU A 89 7.62 2.24 9.49
CA LEU A 89 6.84 1.76 10.63
C LEU A 89 7.33 0.41 11.16
N GLU A 90 7.68 -0.54 10.27
CA GLU A 90 8.27 -1.82 10.67
C GLU A 90 9.51 -1.61 11.55
N HIS A 91 10.43 -0.74 11.12
CA HIS A 91 11.63 -0.41 11.89
C HIS A 91 11.28 0.17 13.27
N LEU A 92 10.46 1.23 13.31
CA LEU A 92 10.12 1.93 14.54
C LEU A 92 9.37 1.05 15.54
N LEU A 93 8.40 0.30 15.08
CA LEU A 93 7.59 -0.57 15.94
C LEU A 93 8.39 -1.77 16.45
N THR A 94 9.32 -2.30 15.63
CA THR A 94 10.22 -3.38 16.05
C THR A 94 11.21 -2.91 17.10
N GLU A 95 11.75 -1.68 17.00
CA GLU A 95 12.60 -1.09 18.04
C GLU A 95 11.88 -0.93 19.39
N GLU A 96 10.58 -0.65 19.36
CA GLU A 96 9.74 -0.56 20.56
C GLU A 96 9.36 -1.92 21.14
N GLY A 97 9.57 -3.01 20.40
CA GLY A 97 9.36 -4.38 20.89
C GLY A 97 8.12 -5.09 20.33
N TYR A 98 7.44 -4.52 19.33
CA TYR A 98 6.37 -5.21 18.61
C TYR A 98 6.92 -6.22 17.62
N ASP A 99 6.16 -7.28 17.38
CA ASP A 99 6.39 -8.21 16.26
C ASP A 99 5.61 -7.67 15.04
N VAL A 100 6.31 -7.26 13.98
CA VAL A 100 5.69 -6.64 12.82
C VAL A 100 5.61 -7.62 11.66
N GLU A 101 4.40 -7.85 11.14
CA GLU A 101 4.16 -8.65 9.95
C GLU A 101 3.86 -7.75 8.75
N MET A 102 4.62 -7.95 7.65
CA MET A 102 4.49 -7.19 6.42
C MET A 102 3.61 -7.95 5.41
N GLN A 103 2.39 -7.47 5.16
CA GLN A 103 1.44 -8.11 4.24
C GLN A 103 1.26 -7.31 2.95
N THR A 104 1.61 -7.92 1.81
CA THR A 104 1.44 -7.29 0.50
C THR A 104 0.06 -7.56 -0.10
N LEU A 105 -0.56 -6.52 -0.63
CA LEU A 105 -1.82 -6.59 -1.36
C LEU A 105 -1.62 -6.02 -2.78
N THR A 106 -2.61 -6.19 -3.65
CA THR A 106 -2.49 -5.84 -5.08
C THR A 106 -3.42 -4.72 -5.51
N GLU A 107 -4.41 -4.37 -4.70
CA GLU A 107 -5.45 -3.38 -5.04
C GLU A 107 -5.93 -2.63 -3.78
N ALA A 108 -6.27 -1.35 -3.93
CA ALA A 108 -6.79 -0.51 -2.85
C ALA A 108 -8.05 -1.09 -2.20
N ALA A 109 -8.99 -1.61 -2.98
CA ALA A 109 -10.22 -2.19 -2.46
C ALA A 109 -9.98 -3.35 -1.48
N LEU A 110 -8.99 -4.21 -1.79
CA LEU A 110 -8.60 -5.32 -0.92
C LEU A 110 -7.95 -4.80 0.36
N LEU A 111 -7.11 -3.76 0.25
CA LEU A 111 -6.41 -3.17 1.39
C LEU A 111 -7.38 -2.48 2.36
N TYR A 112 -8.29 -1.64 1.86
CA TYR A 112 -9.31 -1.01 2.70
C TYR A 112 -10.24 -2.04 3.35
N SER A 113 -10.64 -3.08 2.61
CA SER A 113 -11.44 -4.18 3.16
C SER A 113 -10.68 -4.95 4.25
N ALA A 114 -9.38 -5.20 4.05
CA ALA A 114 -8.55 -5.93 5.01
C ALA A 114 -8.41 -5.15 6.32
N VAL A 115 -8.13 -3.84 6.27
CA VAL A 115 -8.10 -2.96 7.45
C VAL A 115 -9.45 -2.94 8.15
N ALA A 116 -10.54 -2.72 7.41
CA ALA A 116 -11.88 -2.65 7.98
C ALA A 116 -12.36 -3.96 8.63
N ASN A 117 -11.78 -5.10 8.25
CA ASN A 117 -12.11 -6.41 8.82
C ASN A 117 -11.10 -6.89 9.88
N GLY A 118 -9.99 -6.17 10.10
CA GLY A 118 -8.91 -6.57 10.98
C GLY A 118 -8.08 -7.74 10.42
N ASP A 119 -8.06 -7.92 9.10
CA ASP A 119 -7.17 -8.88 8.43
C ASP A 119 -5.74 -8.32 8.31
N VAL A 120 -5.59 -7.00 8.33
CA VAL A 120 -4.37 -6.24 8.59
C VAL A 120 -4.72 -5.14 9.60
N ASP A 121 -3.77 -4.78 10.46
CA ASP A 121 -3.98 -3.78 11.50
C ASP A 121 -3.85 -2.36 10.98
N MET A 122 -3.00 -2.15 9.95
CA MET A 122 -2.73 -0.81 9.42
C MET A 122 -2.53 -0.76 7.91
N TYR A 123 -2.93 0.39 7.35
CA TYR A 123 -2.56 0.87 6.02
C TYR A 123 -1.68 2.13 6.16
N PRO A 124 -0.36 2.05 5.88
CA PRO A 124 0.61 3.10 6.19
C PRO A 124 0.56 4.34 5.30
N SER A 125 -0.19 4.35 4.19
CA SER A 125 -0.22 5.50 3.26
C SER A 125 -1.56 5.60 2.54
N ALA A 126 -2.58 6.05 3.25
CA ALA A 126 -3.90 6.25 2.67
C ALA A 126 -4.09 7.70 2.19
N TRP A 127 -4.93 7.87 1.18
CA TRP A 127 -5.36 9.14 0.58
C TRP A 127 -6.86 9.35 0.84
N PRO A 128 -7.31 9.55 2.11
CA PRO A 128 -8.71 9.38 2.50
C PRO A 128 -9.63 10.53 2.12
N GLU A 129 -9.09 11.73 1.85
CA GLU A 129 -9.87 12.95 1.73
C GLU A 129 -10.61 13.05 0.38
N ALA A 130 -9.93 12.71 -0.72
CA ALA A 130 -10.46 12.81 -2.07
C ALA A 130 -10.21 11.54 -2.90
N THR A 131 -8.95 11.12 -3.02
CA THR A 131 -8.55 10.02 -3.90
C THR A 131 -9.18 8.68 -3.49
N HIS A 132 -9.30 8.41 -2.20
CA HIS A 132 -9.91 7.19 -1.66
C HIS A 132 -11.23 7.45 -0.92
N ALA A 133 -11.90 8.59 -1.17
CA ALA A 133 -13.14 8.96 -0.50
C ALA A 133 -14.24 7.89 -0.60
N ASP A 134 -14.36 7.20 -1.74
CA ASP A 134 -15.34 6.13 -1.92
C ASP A 134 -15.10 4.94 -0.97
N TYR A 135 -13.81 4.60 -0.74
CA TYR A 135 -13.48 3.55 0.23
C TYR A 135 -13.74 4.00 1.66
N MET A 136 -13.51 5.28 1.97
CA MET A 136 -13.84 5.84 3.27
C MET A 136 -15.36 5.93 3.49
N GLU A 137 -16.17 6.16 2.43
CA GLU A 137 -17.62 6.09 2.51
C GLU A 137 -18.10 4.65 2.83
N GLU A 138 -17.45 3.63 2.25
CA GLU A 138 -17.82 2.23 2.43
C GLU A 138 -17.31 1.62 3.74
N TYR A 139 -16.08 1.95 4.14
CA TYR A 139 -15.36 1.26 5.22
C TYR A 139 -15.04 2.14 6.43
N GLY A 140 -15.17 3.46 6.34
CA GLY A 140 -14.69 4.43 7.34
C GLY A 140 -15.23 4.21 8.76
N ASP A 141 -16.45 3.69 8.90
CA ASP A 141 -17.04 3.36 10.21
C ASP A 141 -16.28 2.25 10.98
N ARG A 142 -15.36 1.55 10.30
CA ARG A 142 -14.57 0.44 10.85
C ARG A 142 -13.06 0.68 10.73
N ILE A 143 -12.68 1.92 10.48
CA ILE A 143 -11.31 2.36 10.30
C ILE A 143 -11.04 3.50 11.27
N GLU A 144 -9.94 3.41 11.98
CA GLU A 144 -9.41 4.46 12.84
C GLU A 144 -8.36 5.26 12.06
N ASP A 145 -8.51 6.59 12.05
CA ASP A 145 -7.54 7.50 11.44
C ASP A 145 -6.54 7.98 12.51
N LEU A 146 -5.29 7.55 12.39
CA LEU A 146 -4.21 7.92 13.31
C LEU A 146 -3.58 9.28 12.98
N GLY A 147 -4.07 9.96 11.95
CA GLY A 147 -3.67 11.29 11.54
C GLY A 147 -2.82 11.35 10.28
N SER A 148 -2.73 12.54 9.71
CA SER A 148 -1.90 12.81 8.54
C SER A 148 -0.42 12.83 8.92
N TYR A 149 0.43 12.36 8.02
CA TYR A 149 1.88 12.45 8.18
C TYR A 149 2.56 13.28 7.08
N TYR A 150 1.84 13.59 6.00
CA TYR A 150 2.30 14.40 4.89
C TYR A 150 1.11 15.14 4.27
N ASP A 151 1.23 16.44 3.95
CA ASP A 151 0.07 17.28 3.63
C ASP A 151 0.09 17.83 2.19
N ASN A 152 0.97 17.33 1.30
CA ASN A 152 1.14 17.90 -0.04
C ASN A 152 1.09 16.86 -1.16
N ALA A 153 0.31 15.80 -0.94
CA ALA A 153 0.12 14.75 -1.94
C ALA A 153 -0.81 15.20 -3.05
N LYS A 154 -0.48 14.88 -4.30
CA LYS A 154 -1.29 15.26 -5.45
C LYS A 154 -1.23 14.26 -6.58
N LEU A 155 -2.32 14.14 -7.30
CA LEU A 155 -2.41 13.41 -8.56
C LEU A 155 -1.86 14.26 -9.70
N THR A 156 -1.23 13.64 -10.69
CA THR A 156 -0.66 14.34 -11.85
C THR A 156 -0.86 13.54 -13.15
N PHE A 157 -0.87 14.25 -14.28
CA PHE A 157 -0.53 13.68 -15.58
C PHE A 157 0.86 14.14 -15.94
N ALA A 158 1.64 13.25 -16.54
CA ALA A 158 3.01 13.59 -16.94
C ALA A 158 3.31 13.15 -18.37
N VAL A 159 4.17 13.94 -19.02
CA VAL A 159 4.76 13.64 -20.32
C VAL A 159 6.29 13.76 -20.21
N PRO A 160 7.05 13.17 -21.14
CA PRO A 160 8.49 13.37 -21.17
C PRO A 160 8.86 14.87 -21.34
N THR A 161 10.00 15.29 -20.75
CA THR A 161 10.46 16.69 -20.80
C THR A 161 10.75 17.21 -22.20
N TYR A 162 10.93 16.31 -23.17
CA TYR A 162 11.10 16.65 -24.60
C TYR A 162 9.78 16.85 -25.34
N SER A 163 8.63 16.57 -24.72
CA SER A 163 7.31 16.86 -25.30
C SER A 163 7.01 18.36 -25.29
N ASP A 164 6.34 18.84 -26.35
CA ASP A 164 5.86 20.21 -26.45
C ASP A 164 4.50 20.43 -25.72
N ILE A 165 3.89 19.36 -25.19
CA ILE A 165 2.63 19.42 -24.45
C ILE A 165 2.89 19.99 -23.06
N GLU A 166 2.16 21.02 -22.66
CA GLU A 166 2.33 21.71 -21.37
C GLU A 166 1.13 21.53 -20.43
N SER A 167 -0.05 21.24 -20.98
CA SER A 167 -1.30 21.18 -20.24
C SER A 167 -2.13 19.96 -20.64
N ILE A 168 -2.96 19.46 -19.73
CA ILE A 168 -3.98 18.44 -20.03
C ILE A 168 -4.95 18.98 -21.11
N ALA A 169 -5.17 20.31 -21.14
CA ALA A 169 -5.99 20.95 -22.16
C ALA A 169 -5.43 20.86 -23.58
N ASP A 170 -4.13 20.58 -23.73
CA ASP A 170 -3.49 20.44 -25.05
C ASP A 170 -3.68 19.02 -25.64
N LEU A 171 -3.97 18.02 -24.81
CA LEU A 171 -4.05 16.61 -25.21
C LEU A 171 -4.97 16.35 -26.41
N PRO A 172 -6.17 16.98 -26.53
CA PRO A 172 -7.05 16.76 -27.67
C PRO A 172 -6.42 17.06 -29.05
N ASP A 173 -5.43 17.97 -29.10
CA ASP A 173 -4.72 18.34 -30.33
C ASP A 173 -3.57 17.36 -30.64
N HIS A 174 -3.22 16.45 -29.71
CA HIS A 174 -2.10 15.50 -29.78
C HIS A 174 -2.52 14.02 -29.84
N VAL A 175 -3.80 13.72 -30.13
CA VAL A 175 -4.33 12.34 -30.17
C VAL A 175 -3.51 11.42 -31.07
N ASP A 176 -3.23 11.87 -32.32
CA ASP A 176 -2.49 11.07 -33.29
C ASP A 176 -1.04 10.81 -32.84
N GLU A 177 -0.40 11.77 -32.19
CA GLU A 177 0.97 11.67 -31.66
C GLU A 177 1.07 10.68 -30.52
N LEU A 178 0.11 10.71 -29.59
CA LEU A 178 0.02 9.87 -28.40
C LEU A 178 -0.67 8.52 -28.67
N GLY A 179 -1.08 8.26 -29.93
CA GLY A 179 -1.81 7.04 -30.29
C GLY A 179 -3.21 6.92 -29.69
N GLY A 180 -3.75 8.03 -29.15
CA GLY A 180 -5.04 8.05 -28.47
C GLY A 180 -5.04 7.26 -27.15
N GLU A 181 -3.90 7.15 -26.48
CA GLU A 181 -3.76 6.39 -25.23
C GLU A 181 -3.22 7.26 -24.10
N ILE A 182 -3.80 7.09 -22.91
CA ILE A 182 -3.29 7.58 -21.63
C ILE A 182 -2.91 6.35 -20.84
N ILE A 183 -1.66 6.20 -20.46
CA ILE A 183 -1.21 5.01 -19.73
C ILE A 183 -1.44 5.22 -18.24
N GLY A 184 -2.36 4.43 -17.71
CA GLY A 184 -2.78 4.45 -16.31
C GLY A 184 -2.22 3.30 -15.49
N ILE A 185 -2.69 3.22 -14.25
CA ILE A 185 -2.31 2.23 -13.26
C ILE A 185 -3.45 1.24 -12.99
N GLU A 186 -3.52 0.64 -11.82
CA GLU A 186 -4.51 -0.37 -11.44
C GLU A 186 -5.95 0.15 -11.60
N PRO A 187 -6.89 -0.68 -12.09
CA PRO A 187 -8.29 -0.27 -12.28
C PRO A 187 -8.99 0.23 -11.02
N GLY A 188 -8.60 -0.31 -9.85
CA GLY A 188 -9.15 0.07 -8.54
C GLY A 188 -8.46 1.26 -7.88
N ALA A 189 -7.45 1.87 -8.52
CA ALA A 189 -6.79 3.05 -7.96
C ALA A 189 -7.70 4.29 -8.04
N GLY A 190 -7.65 5.14 -7.00
CA GLY A 190 -8.37 6.41 -6.99
C GLY A 190 -7.96 7.33 -8.15
N LEU A 191 -6.66 7.36 -8.49
CA LEU A 191 -6.16 8.09 -9.67
C LEU A 191 -6.80 7.60 -10.97
N THR A 192 -6.98 6.30 -11.15
CA THR A 192 -7.67 5.73 -12.32
C THR A 192 -9.14 6.16 -12.36
N ARG A 193 -9.83 6.15 -11.21
CA ARG A 193 -11.20 6.65 -11.10
C ARG A 193 -11.28 8.15 -11.41
N THR A 194 -10.45 8.98 -10.78
CA THR A 194 -10.41 10.43 -11.02
C THR A 194 -10.14 10.75 -12.49
N THR A 195 -9.22 10.01 -13.14
CA THR A 195 -8.95 10.15 -14.57
C THR A 195 -10.20 9.91 -15.40
N LYS A 196 -10.94 8.83 -15.16
CA LYS A 196 -12.14 8.44 -15.93
C LYS A 196 -13.33 9.35 -15.67
N GLU A 197 -13.58 9.71 -14.42
CA GLU A 197 -14.81 10.37 -14.01
C GLU A 197 -14.70 11.90 -14.01
N SER A 198 -13.49 12.44 -13.85
CA SER A 198 -13.27 13.88 -13.75
C SER A 198 -12.41 14.42 -14.90
N VAL A 199 -11.19 13.91 -15.09
CA VAL A 199 -10.23 14.48 -16.03
C VAL A 199 -10.68 14.31 -17.49
N MET A 200 -10.98 13.09 -17.90
CA MET A 200 -11.37 12.83 -19.30
C MET A 200 -12.61 13.61 -19.73
N PRO A 201 -13.69 13.69 -18.92
CA PRO A 201 -14.85 14.51 -19.27
C PRO A 201 -14.56 16.03 -19.26
N ALA A 202 -13.78 16.53 -18.29
CA ALA A 202 -13.48 17.96 -18.16
C ALA A 202 -12.69 18.50 -19.36
N TYR A 203 -11.76 17.70 -19.86
CA TYR A 203 -10.91 18.09 -21.01
C TYR A 203 -11.37 17.55 -22.36
N GLY A 204 -12.52 16.86 -22.42
CA GLY A 204 -13.07 16.31 -23.66
C GLY A 204 -12.15 15.29 -24.32
N LEU A 205 -11.55 14.39 -23.53
CA LEU A 205 -10.63 13.36 -23.99
C LEU A 205 -11.36 12.12 -24.53
N ASP A 206 -12.47 12.33 -25.26
CA ASP A 206 -13.31 11.26 -25.82
C ASP A 206 -12.57 10.39 -26.86
N ASP A 207 -11.56 10.95 -27.53
CA ASP A 207 -10.72 10.27 -28.53
C ASP A 207 -9.53 9.52 -27.87
N PHE A 208 -9.37 9.61 -26.55
CA PHE A 208 -8.38 8.86 -25.78
C PHE A 208 -9.00 7.64 -25.09
N THR A 209 -8.19 6.61 -24.95
CA THR A 209 -8.46 5.45 -24.11
C THR A 209 -7.52 5.46 -22.91
N LEU A 210 -8.05 5.40 -21.69
CA LEU A 210 -7.24 5.11 -20.51
C LEU A 210 -6.87 3.63 -20.53
N VAL A 211 -5.57 3.34 -20.66
CA VAL A 211 -5.03 1.98 -20.61
C VAL A 211 -4.84 1.61 -19.15
N GLU A 212 -5.84 0.96 -18.57
CA GLU A 212 -5.78 0.46 -17.20
C GLU A 212 -4.84 -0.74 -17.15
N SER A 213 -3.78 -0.66 -16.32
CA SER A 213 -2.78 -1.72 -16.23
C SER A 213 -2.33 -1.93 -14.77
N SER A 214 -1.06 -2.03 -14.51
CA SER A 214 -0.49 -1.91 -13.16
C SER A 214 0.54 -0.79 -13.14
N THR A 215 0.82 -0.26 -11.97
CA THR A 215 1.89 0.75 -11.79
C THR A 215 3.21 0.26 -12.39
N THR A 216 3.58 -1.00 -12.15
CA THR A 216 4.80 -1.60 -12.73
C THR A 216 4.75 -1.63 -14.26
N ALA A 217 3.60 -1.94 -14.86
CA ALA A 217 3.46 -1.97 -16.32
C ALA A 217 3.46 -0.56 -16.93
N MET A 218 2.86 0.42 -16.27
CA MET A 218 2.93 1.83 -16.64
C MET A 218 4.38 2.34 -16.62
N LEU A 219 5.12 2.08 -15.54
CA LEU A 219 6.53 2.46 -15.42
C LEU A 219 7.42 1.80 -16.49
N ALA A 220 7.14 0.55 -16.85
CA ALA A 220 7.87 -0.13 -17.92
C ALA A 220 7.65 0.55 -19.28
N GLN A 221 6.41 0.97 -19.58
CA GLN A 221 6.08 1.72 -20.80
C GLN A 221 6.70 3.11 -20.79
N LEU A 222 6.66 3.81 -19.63
CA LEU A 222 7.29 5.12 -19.46
C LEU A 222 8.81 5.03 -19.70
N LYS A 223 9.44 3.99 -19.14
CA LYS A 223 10.87 3.75 -19.35
C LYS A 223 11.20 3.51 -20.82
N ASP A 224 10.44 2.64 -21.49
CA ASP A 224 10.67 2.31 -22.91
C ASP A 224 10.50 3.57 -23.78
N ALA A 225 9.44 4.34 -23.56
CA ALA A 225 9.19 5.59 -24.29
C ALA A 225 10.31 6.62 -24.04
N THR A 226 10.74 6.83 -22.78
CA THR A 226 11.79 7.81 -22.48
C THR A 226 13.17 7.38 -23.00
N ASP A 227 13.50 6.08 -22.98
CA ASP A 227 14.74 5.55 -23.54
C ASP A 227 14.82 5.70 -25.07
N ASN A 228 13.67 5.69 -25.75
CA ASN A 228 13.57 5.80 -27.22
C ASN A 228 13.19 7.21 -27.71
N GLU A 229 12.98 8.17 -26.81
CA GLU A 229 12.45 9.52 -27.10
C GLU A 229 11.09 9.47 -27.84
N GLU A 230 10.22 8.53 -27.46
CA GLU A 230 8.87 8.36 -28.00
C GLU A 230 7.83 9.17 -27.19
N PRO A 231 6.75 9.65 -27.82
CA PRO A 231 5.69 10.37 -27.10
C PRO A 231 4.89 9.39 -26.22
N ILE A 232 4.59 9.84 -25.00
CA ILE A 232 3.74 9.10 -24.05
C ILE A 232 3.11 10.10 -23.08
N VAL A 233 1.89 9.83 -22.61
CA VAL A 233 1.27 10.48 -21.47
C VAL A 233 0.90 9.41 -20.43
N VAL A 234 1.28 9.65 -19.19
CA VAL A 234 1.04 8.71 -18.08
C VAL A 234 0.34 9.41 -16.94
N THR A 235 -0.40 8.63 -16.12
CA THR A 235 -0.89 9.10 -14.82
C THR A 235 0.16 8.84 -13.76
N LEU A 236 0.49 9.87 -12.96
CA LEU A 236 1.43 9.80 -11.85
C LEU A 236 0.85 10.49 -10.61
N TRP A 237 1.61 10.52 -9.55
CA TRP A 237 1.28 11.25 -8.32
C TRP A 237 2.55 11.77 -7.66
N LYS A 238 2.39 12.61 -6.64
CA LYS A 238 3.48 13.08 -5.78
C LYS A 238 3.07 12.94 -4.31
N PRO A 239 3.97 12.43 -3.47
CA PRO A 239 5.34 11.99 -3.78
C PRO A 239 5.35 10.67 -4.55
N PHE A 240 6.32 10.50 -5.45
CA PHE A 240 6.61 9.25 -6.15
C PHE A 240 7.98 9.35 -6.83
N TRP A 241 8.85 8.40 -6.57
CA TRP A 241 10.23 8.38 -7.04
C TRP A 241 10.36 8.53 -8.57
N ALA A 242 9.38 8.04 -9.33
CA ALA A 242 9.41 8.09 -10.78
C ALA A 242 9.50 9.52 -11.34
N ASN A 243 8.99 10.53 -10.60
CA ASN A 243 9.08 11.93 -11.01
C ASN A 243 10.53 12.46 -11.08
N SER A 244 11.44 11.88 -10.33
CA SER A 244 12.87 12.23 -10.35
C SER A 244 13.71 11.27 -11.18
N ALA A 245 13.33 10.00 -11.25
CA ALA A 245 14.08 8.98 -11.98
C ALA A 245 13.89 9.04 -13.50
N PHE A 246 12.73 9.51 -13.97
CA PHE A 246 12.45 9.66 -15.40
C PHE A 246 12.49 11.14 -15.82
N PRO A 247 12.90 11.44 -17.06
CA PRO A 247 12.89 12.81 -17.60
C PRO A 247 11.45 13.22 -17.97
N VAL A 248 10.57 13.39 -16.98
CA VAL A 248 9.16 13.78 -17.14
C VAL A 248 8.88 15.16 -16.57
N LYS A 249 7.78 15.75 -17.03
CA LYS A 249 7.18 16.97 -16.48
C LYS A 249 5.68 16.77 -16.28
N ASP A 250 5.14 17.37 -15.20
CA ASP A 250 3.71 17.41 -14.96
C ASP A 250 3.04 18.28 -16.03
N LEU A 251 1.84 17.90 -16.45
CA LEU A 251 0.94 18.76 -17.23
C LEU A 251 0.16 19.69 -16.29
N GLU A 252 -0.04 20.93 -16.72
CA GLU A 252 -0.94 21.86 -16.04
C GLU A 252 -2.40 21.35 -16.08
N ASP A 253 -3.11 21.51 -14.97
CA ASP A 253 -4.53 21.15 -14.81
C ASP A 253 -5.37 22.42 -14.59
N PRO A 254 -5.64 23.25 -15.63
CA PRO A 254 -6.35 24.51 -15.46
C PRO A 254 -7.83 24.37 -15.06
N GLU A 255 -8.46 23.22 -15.27
CA GLU A 255 -9.83 22.94 -14.82
C GLU A 255 -9.87 22.38 -13.39
N GLY A 256 -8.72 22.02 -12.80
CA GLY A 256 -8.63 21.41 -11.46
C GLY A 256 -9.27 20.03 -11.37
N ALA A 257 -9.30 19.30 -12.48
CA ALA A 257 -10.00 18.01 -12.58
C ALA A 257 -9.28 16.85 -11.86
N LEU A 258 -7.98 17.01 -11.58
CA LEU A 258 -7.21 16.08 -10.75
C LEU A 258 -7.45 16.26 -9.24
N GLY A 259 -8.10 17.37 -8.84
CA GLY A 259 -8.32 17.74 -7.46
C GLY A 259 -7.21 18.62 -6.87
N GLU A 260 -7.46 19.10 -5.66
CA GLU A 260 -6.47 19.84 -4.88
C GLU A 260 -5.50 18.85 -4.19
N PRO A 261 -4.31 19.31 -3.76
CA PRO A 261 -3.47 18.50 -2.91
C PRO A 261 -4.20 18.03 -1.64
N GLU A 262 -3.96 16.79 -1.23
CA GLU A 262 -4.55 16.18 -0.05
C GLU A 262 -3.48 15.64 0.92
N ALA A 263 -3.91 15.27 2.12
CA ALA A 263 -3.03 14.70 3.11
C ALA A 263 -2.93 13.17 2.96
N LEU A 264 -1.76 12.62 3.29
CA LEU A 264 -1.56 11.17 3.46
C LEU A 264 -1.71 10.82 4.94
N HIS A 265 -2.49 9.77 5.21
CA HIS A 265 -2.84 9.35 6.55
C HIS A 265 -2.36 7.93 6.85
N PHE A 266 -2.09 7.69 8.13
CA PHE A 266 -2.01 6.35 8.68
C PHE A 266 -3.42 5.90 9.07
N LEU A 267 -3.94 4.87 8.43
CA LEU A 267 -5.23 4.29 8.77
C LEU A 267 -5.03 2.93 9.44
N ALA A 268 -5.82 2.67 10.47
CA ALA A 268 -5.77 1.43 11.23
C ALA A 268 -7.16 0.80 11.37
N THR A 269 -7.23 -0.45 11.77
CA THR A 269 -8.48 -1.10 12.15
C THR A 269 -9.09 -0.41 13.36
N GLU A 270 -10.43 -0.39 13.46
CA GLU A 270 -11.13 0.22 14.60
C GLU A 270 -10.68 -0.40 15.93
N GLY A 271 -10.29 0.44 16.90
CA GLY A 271 -9.80 0.03 18.20
C GLY A 271 -8.28 -0.20 18.29
N PHE A 272 -7.54 0.07 17.23
CA PHE A 272 -6.09 -0.07 17.21
C PHE A 272 -5.41 0.72 18.33
N SER A 273 -5.79 1.98 18.55
CA SER A 273 -5.21 2.82 19.61
C SER A 273 -5.54 2.32 21.03
N GLU A 274 -6.62 1.56 21.20
CA GLU A 274 -6.96 0.93 22.49
C GLU A 274 -6.11 -0.31 22.74
N GLU A 275 -5.84 -1.08 21.69
CA GLU A 275 -5.04 -2.32 21.75
C GLU A 275 -3.53 -2.03 21.78
N PHE A 276 -3.07 -1.06 20.98
CA PHE A 276 -1.65 -0.70 20.81
C PHE A 276 -1.41 0.79 21.07
N PRO A 277 -1.68 1.31 22.30
CA PRO A 277 -1.63 2.76 22.58
C PRO A 277 -0.26 3.39 22.36
N GLN A 278 0.82 2.68 22.64
CA GLN A 278 2.18 3.18 22.41
C GLN A 278 2.53 3.23 20.92
N ALA A 279 2.13 2.21 20.15
CA ALA A 279 2.29 2.22 18.69
C ALA A 279 1.53 3.38 18.06
N ALA A 280 0.27 3.59 18.46
CA ALA A 280 -0.57 4.69 17.97
C ALA A 280 0.04 6.07 18.27
N GLU A 281 0.65 6.27 19.45
CA GLU A 281 1.36 7.51 19.80
C GLU A 281 2.58 7.75 18.91
N ILE A 282 3.41 6.74 18.69
CA ILE A 282 4.58 6.81 17.80
C ILE A 282 4.15 7.14 16.39
N ILE A 283 3.22 6.37 15.83
CA ILE A 283 2.71 6.53 14.46
C ILE A 283 2.12 7.92 14.25
N GLY A 284 1.23 8.36 15.15
CA GLY A 284 0.57 9.67 15.07
C GLY A 284 1.52 10.86 15.23
N SER A 285 2.72 10.64 15.75
CA SER A 285 3.75 11.67 15.92
C SER A 285 4.56 11.94 14.65
N ILE A 286 4.56 11.04 13.68
CA ILE A 286 5.36 11.14 12.45
C ILE A 286 4.80 12.27 11.57
N LYS A 287 5.69 13.19 11.16
CA LYS A 287 5.39 14.27 10.21
C LYS A 287 6.56 14.42 9.25
N LEU A 288 6.27 14.34 7.96
CA LEU A 288 7.26 14.44 6.90
C LEU A 288 7.02 15.71 6.06
N ASN A 289 8.08 16.39 5.69
CA ASN A 289 8.05 17.41 4.64
C ASN A 289 8.50 16.81 3.30
N ASP A 290 8.43 17.60 2.21
CA ASP A 290 8.77 17.17 0.85
C ASP A 290 10.19 16.59 0.74
N GLU A 291 11.18 17.20 1.43
CA GLU A 291 12.58 16.75 1.42
C GLU A 291 12.74 15.39 2.10
N GLN A 292 12.18 15.26 3.31
CA GLN A 292 12.23 14.02 4.09
C GLN A 292 11.55 12.87 3.40
N TYR A 293 10.36 13.11 2.85
CA TYR A 293 9.59 12.06 2.19
C TYR A 293 10.20 11.67 0.84
N GLY A 294 10.63 12.64 0.05
CA GLY A 294 11.34 12.38 -1.20
C GLY A 294 12.63 11.57 -0.99
N ALA A 295 13.40 11.89 0.05
CA ALA A 295 14.60 11.14 0.43
C ALA A 295 14.27 9.72 0.90
N LEU A 296 13.18 9.53 1.68
CA LEU A 296 12.73 8.21 2.12
C LEU A 296 12.45 7.28 0.93
N GLU A 297 11.65 7.75 -0.03
CA GLU A 297 11.36 6.98 -1.23
C GLU A 297 12.59 6.72 -2.09
N ASP A 298 13.46 7.73 -2.28
CA ASP A 298 14.66 7.59 -3.11
C ASP A 298 15.64 6.56 -2.51
N MET A 299 15.87 6.61 -1.20
CA MET A 299 16.71 5.64 -0.51
C MET A 299 16.13 4.23 -0.60
N VAL A 300 14.85 4.04 -0.31
CA VAL A 300 14.22 2.72 -0.32
C VAL A 300 14.19 2.12 -1.73
N VAL A 301 13.87 2.92 -2.75
CA VAL A 301 13.63 2.39 -4.10
C VAL A 301 14.87 2.40 -4.98
N ASN A 302 15.65 3.50 -4.97
CA ASN A 302 16.72 3.72 -5.94
C ASN A 302 18.12 3.49 -5.36
N GLU A 303 18.42 3.99 -4.16
CA GLU A 303 19.78 3.91 -3.63
C GLU A 303 20.09 2.51 -3.08
N PHE A 304 19.19 1.94 -2.29
CA PHE A 304 19.36 0.63 -1.68
C PHE A 304 18.62 -0.47 -2.45
N GLY A 305 17.36 -0.22 -2.83
CA GLY A 305 16.55 -1.11 -3.66
C GLY A 305 16.05 -2.36 -2.95
N GLU A 306 15.28 -3.17 -3.69
CA GLU A 306 14.59 -4.36 -3.20
C GLU A 306 15.52 -5.31 -2.40
N GLY A 307 15.09 -5.65 -1.19
CA GLY A 307 15.78 -6.54 -0.26
C GLY A 307 16.78 -5.85 0.68
N ASN A 308 16.92 -4.51 0.58
CA ASN A 308 17.79 -3.72 1.47
C ASN A 308 17.01 -2.54 2.10
N GLU A 309 15.69 -2.67 2.22
CA GLU A 309 14.80 -1.62 2.71
C GLU A 309 15.13 -1.24 4.15
N ALA A 310 15.50 -2.22 4.98
CA ALA A 310 15.90 -1.96 6.38
C ALA A 310 17.15 -1.08 6.46
N GLU A 311 18.18 -1.37 5.64
CA GLU A 311 19.39 -0.54 5.56
C GLU A 311 19.09 0.87 5.02
N ALA A 312 18.10 0.99 4.11
CA ALA A 312 17.64 2.28 3.61
C ALA A 312 17.00 3.13 4.72
N ILE A 313 16.15 2.51 5.54
CA ILE A 313 15.52 3.17 6.69
C ILE A 313 16.56 3.62 7.72
N ASP A 314 17.53 2.76 8.05
CA ASP A 314 18.62 3.11 8.96
C ASP A 314 19.39 4.35 8.47
N ALA A 315 19.76 4.36 7.18
CA ALA A 315 20.47 5.49 6.56
C ALA A 315 19.62 6.78 6.56
N TRP A 316 18.33 6.64 6.27
CA TRP A 316 17.39 7.76 6.26
C TRP A 316 17.21 8.38 7.65
N LEU A 317 17.08 7.54 8.68
CA LEU A 317 16.98 8.01 10.09
C LEU A 317 18.29 8.66 10.59
N GLU A 318 19.45 8.23 10.08
CA GLU A 318 20.72 8.91 10.36
C GLU A 318 20.76 10.32 9.74
N GLU A 319 20.15 10.53 8.58
CA GLU A 319 20.06 11.83 7.90
C GLU A 319 18.99 12.75 8.51
N PHE A 320 17.87 12.20 8.96
CA PHE A 320 16.71 12.91 9.48
C PHE A 320 16.34 12.49 10.93
N PRO A 321 17.25 12.64 11.90
CA PRO A 321 17.06 12.14 13.27
C PRO A 321 15.93 12.82 14.05
N ASP A 322 15.46 13.97 13.59
CA ASP A 322 14.42 14.78 14.27
C ASP A 322 12.99 14.43 13.82
N VAL A 323 12.81 13.45 12.89
CA VAL A 323 11.49 13.06 12.38
C VAL A 323 10.67 12.34 13.44
N ILE A 324 11.34 11.62 14.34
CA ILE A 324 10.71 10.94 15.46
C ILE A 324 10.97 11.79 16.70
N PRO A 325 9.91 12.24 17.41
CA PRO A 325 10.12 12.94 18.67
C PRO A 325 10.91 12.06 19.63
N ALA A 326 11.92 12.64 20.29
CA ALA A 326 12.63 11.93 21.33
C ALA A 326 11.64 11.57 22.45
N SER A 327 11.51 10.28 22.76
CA SER A 327 10.71 9.68 23.84
C SER A 327 11.16 10.19 25.24
#